data_8d3f28900e24a9f4bc72f85fafe66422
#
_entry.id   8d3f28900e24a9f4bc72f85fafe66422
#
_cell.length_a   1.000
_cell.length_b   1.000
_cell.length_c   1.000
_cell.angle_alpha   90.00
_cell.angle_beta   90.00
_cell.angle_gamma   90.00
#
_symmetry.space_group_name_H-M   'P 1'
#
loop_
_entity.id
_entity.type
_entity.pdbx_description
1 polymer ?
#
loop_
_entity_poly.entity_id
_entity_poly.type
_entity_poly.pdbx_seq_one_letter_code
_entity_poly.pdbx_strand_id
1 'polypeptide(L)'
;MAKKILLVDDDPDFVNAVSMILKSKKYEVAIAYDGKEGLAKVKGERPDLIVLDVMMPGKDGYAVCKELKADPQWSKIPVLLLTAVASHVATTRYTTEMGLETEADDYLDKPVEPDVLVKRVETLLAR
;
A
#
# COMPACT_ATOMS: atom_id res chain seq x y z
N MET A 1 5.14 -2.22 21.37
CA MET A 1 4.76 -0.98 20.70
C MET A 1 3.90 -1.29 19.50
N ALA A 2 2.94 -0.42 19.23
CA ALA A 2 2.03 -0.64 18.12
C ALA A 2 2.76 -0.46 16.78
N LYS A 3 2.44 -1.33 15.83
CA LYS A 3 2.93 -1.17 14.46
C LYS A 3 2.15 -0.06 13.77
N LYS A 4 2.82 0.69 12.93
CA LYS A 4 2.21 1.80 12.19
C LYS A 4 1.99 1.41 10.74
N ILE A 5 0.77 1.64 10.25
CA ILE A 5 0.39 1.34 8.88
C ILE A 5 0.03 2.64 8.19
N LEU A 6 0.60 2.84 7.00
CA LEU A 6 0.24 3.98 6.16
C LEU A 6 -0.75 3.50 5.10
N LEU A 7 -1.93 4.11 5.07
CA LEU A 7 -2.94 3.85 4.03
C LEU A 7 -2.87 4.97 3.00
N VAL A 8 -2.64 4.61 1.74
CA VAL A 8 -2.59 5.57 0.64
C VAL A 8 -3.66 5.18 -0.37
N ASP A 9 -4.76 5.94 -0.40
CA ASP A 9 -5.89 5.67 -1.27
C ASP A 9 -6.71 6.96 -1.37
N ASP A 10 -7.21 7.28 -2.55
CA ASP A 10 -7.97 8.51 -2.77
C ASP A 10 -9.46 8.39 -2.45
N ASP A 11 -9.91 7.20 -2.01
CA ASP A 11 -11.30 6.96 -1.62
C ASP A 11 -11.45 7.12 -0.10
N PRO A 12 -12.03 8.24 0.38
CA PRO A 12 -12.13 8.46 1.83
C PRO A 12 -13.00 7.44 2.56
N ASP A 13 -14.03 6.91 1.90
CA ASP A 13 -14.89 5.92 2.53
C ASP A 13 -14.12 4.62 2.78
N PHE A 14 -13.36 4.17 1.81
CA PHE A 14 -12.53 2.98 1.95
C PHE A 14 -11.47 3.18 3.04
N VAL A 15 -10.79 4.33 3.00
CA VAL A 15 -9.75 4.64 3.97
C VAL A 15 -10.32 4.66 5.40
N ASN A 16 -11.49 5.29 5.58
CA ASN A 16 -12.11 5.36 6.90
C ASN A 16 -12.48 3.98 7.41
N ALA A 17 -13.09 3.14 6.57
CA ALA A 17 -13.50 1.81 6.97
C ALA A 17 -12.30 0.95 7.38
N VAL A 18 -11.27 0.94 6.54
CA VAL A 18 -10.06 0.15 6.82
C VAL A 18 -9.33 0.68 8.04
N SER A 19 -9.22 2.00 8.17
CA SER A 19 -8.55 2.62 9.30
C SER A 19 -9.22 2.22 10.62
N MET A 20 -10.54 2.23 10.66
CA MET A 20 -11.27 1.83 11.87
C MET A 20 -10.95 0.40 12.28
N ILE A 21 -10.93 -0.51 11.31
CA ILE A 21 -10.65 -1.91 11.59
C ILE A 21 -9.21 -2.10 12.06
N LEU A 22 -8.26 -1.46 11.39
CA LEU A 22 -6.85 -1.56 11.78
C LEU A 22 -6.63 -0.99 13.18
N LYS A 23 -7.25 0.13 13.49
CA LYS A 23 -7.15 0.72 14.83
C LYS A 23 -7.75 -0.21 15.89
N SER A 24 -8.84 -0.90 15.55
CA SER A 24 -9.44 -1.85 16.50
C SER A 24 -8.51 -3.03 16.78
N LYS A 25 -7.58 -3.32 15.88
CA LYS A 25 -6.55 -4.34 16.07
C LYS A 25 -5.29 -3.76 16.72
N LYS A 26 -5.36 -2.52 17.19
CA LYS A 26 -4.29 -1.84 17.92
C LYS A 26 -3.11 -1.40 17.07
N TYR A 27 -3.32 -1.24 15.78
CA TYR A 27 -2.33 -0.62 14.90
C TYR A 27 -2.50 0.90 14.94
N GLU A 28 -1.39 1.61 14.77
CA GLU A 28 -1.45 3.04 14.47
C GLU A 28 -1.63 3.19 12.97
N VAL A 29 -2.43 4.17 12.55
CA VAL A 29 -2.74 4.37 11.13
C VAL A 29 -2.46 5.81 10.74
N ALA A 30 -1.65 5.99 9.71
CA ALA A 30 -1.47 7.27 9.04
C ALA A 30 -2.16 7.18 7.68
N ILE A 31 -2.65 8.29 7.16
CA ILE A 31 -3.46 8.31 5.95
C ILE A 31 -2.90 9.32 4.96
N ALA A 32 -2.86 8.94 3.68
CA ALA A 32 -2.55 9.84 2.58
C ALA A 32 -3.55 9.59 1.47
N TYR A 33 -3.92 10.63 0.75
CA TYR A 33 -4.96 10.53 -0.28
C TYR A 33 -4.41 10.55 -1.71
N ASP A 34 -3.10 10.68 -1.87
CA ASP A 34 -2.46 10.57 -3.18
C ASP A 34 -1.01 10.10 -3.02
N GLY A 35 -0.36 9.81 -4.13
CA GLY A 35 1.00 9.27 -4.12
C GLY A 35 2.03 10.23 -3.57
N LYS A 36 1.91 11.51 -3.89
CA LYS A 36 2.85 12.52 -3.40
C LYS A 36 2.76 12.67 -1.89
N GLU A 37 1.54 12.75 -1.37
CA GLU A 37 1.31 12.79 0.08
C GLU A 37 1.81 11.51 0.73
N GLY A 38 1.57 10.37 0.07
CA GLY A 38 2.05 9.08 0.57
C GLY A 38 3.56 9.05 0.75
N LEU A 39 4.32 9.51 -0.24
CA LEU A 39 5.76 9.57 -0.13
C LEU A 39 6.22 10.48 1.00
N ALA A 40 5.58 11.64 1.16
CA ALA A 40 5.89 12.55 2.24
C ALA A 40 5.63 11.91 3.60
N LYS A 41 4.52 11.17 3.71
CA LYS A 41 4.17 10.49 4.96
C LYS A 41 5.14 9.35 5.29
N VAL A 42 5.64 8.63 4.30
CA VAL A 42 6.66 7.61 4.54
C VAL A 42 7.86 8.23 5.23
N LYS A 43 8.32 9.35 4.72
CA LYS A 43 9.50 10.03 5.26
C LYS A 43 9.26 10.58 6.67
N GLY A 44 8.05 11.10 6.92
CA GLY A 44 7.72 11.70 8.20
C GLY A 44 7.30 10.70 9.27
N GLU A 45 6.53 9.70 8.88
CA GLU A 45 5.91 8.76 9.82
C GLU A 45 6.69 7.46 10.00
N ARG A 46 7.51 7.09 9.03
CA ARG A 46 8.29 5.85 9.03
C ARG A 46 7.43 4.63 9.36
N PRO A 47 6.43 4.32 8.50
CA PRO A 47 5.51 3.23 8.79
C PRO A 47 6.19 1.87 8.75
N ASP A 48 5.57 0.90 9.40
CA ASP A 48 6.02 -0.49 9.35
C ASP A 48 5.48 -1.25 8.15
N LEU A 49 4.43 -0.73 7.53
CA LEU A 49 3.81 -1.31 6.34
C LEU A 49 3.03 -0.23 5.60
N ILE A 50 3.00 -0.34 4.28
CA ILE A 50 2.27 0.61 3.43
C ILE A 50 1.21 -0.14 2.65
N VAL A 51 -0.05 0.30 2.74
CA VAL A 51 -1.15 -0.16 1.89
C VAL A 51 -1.36 0.92 0.85
N LEU A 52 -1.19 0.59 -0.41
CA LEU A 52 -1.05 1.57 -1.47
C LEU A 52 -1.97 1.26 -2.64
N ASP A 53 -2.93 2.15 -2.90
CA ASP A 53 -3.80 2.05 -4.06
C ASP A 53 -3.01 2.37 -5.33
N VAL A 54 -3.23 1.57 -6.37
CA VAL A 54 -2.58 1.78 -7.66
C VAL A 54 -3.24 2.91 -8.44
N MET A 55 -4.57 2.97 -8.41
CA MET A 55 -5.34 3.91 -9.23
C MET A 55 -5.57 5.22 -8.51
N MET A 56 -4.61 6.12 -8.61
CA MET A 56 -4.73 7.45 -8.00
C MET A 56 -4.40 8.53 -9.03
N PRO A 57 -5.04 9.71 -8.94
CA PRO A 57 -4.69 10.82 -9.84
C PRO A 57 -3.24 11.26 -9.64
N GLY A 58 -2.61 11.66 -10.71
CA GLY A 58 -1.21 12.10 -10.67
C GLY A 58 -0.26 10.93 -10.60
N LYS A 59 0.49 10.81 -9.52
CA LYS A 59 1.48 9.76 -9.35
C LYS A 59 0.79 8.47 -8.88
N ASP A 60 0.80 7.44 -9.71
CA ASP A 60 0.13 6.18 -9.39
C ASP A 60 0.91 5.34 -8.38
N GLY A 61 0.26 4.30 -7.87
CA GLY A 61 0.84 3.46 -6.83
C GLY A 61 2.06 2.67 -7.29
N TYR A 62 2.13 2.30 -8.56
CA TYR A 62 3.31 1.61 -9.08
C TYR A 62 4.53 2.50 -9.02
N ALA A 63 4.38 3.77 -9.42
CA ALA A 63 5.47 4.73 -9.39
C ALA A 63 5.94 4.98 -7.96
N VAL A 64 5.00 5.10 -7.02
CA VAL A 64 5.34 5.27 -5.60
C VAL A 64 6.11 4.06 -5.08
N CYS A 65 5.63 2.86 -5.38
CA CYS A 65 6.27 1.63 -4.95
C CYS A 65 7.70 1.54 -5.50
N LYS A 66 7.87 1.85 -6.77
CA LYS A 66 9.19 1.83 -7.41
C LYS A 66 10.16 2.78 -6.73
N GLU A 67 9.71 4.00 -6.44
CA GLU A 67 10.56 4.97 -5.73
C GLU A 67 10.96 4.48 -4.35
N LEU A 68 10.00 3.91 -3.60
CA LEU A 68 10.28 3.43 -2.25
C LEU A 68 11.28 2.27 -2.28
N LYS A 69 11.10 1.34 -3.22
CA LYS A 69 11.98 0.18 -3.29
C LYS A 69 13.36 0.51 -3.83
N ALA A 70 13.50 1.63 -4.52
CA ALA A 70 14.79 2.10 -5.00
C ALA A 70 15.62 2.82 -3.92
N ASP A 71 14.98 3.23 -2.83
CA ASP A 71 15.66 3.97 -1.76
C ASP A 71 16.02 3.02 -0.62
N PRO A 72 17.33 2.88 -0.29
CA PRO A 72 17.74 1.97 0.77
C PRO A 72 17.09 2.24 2.13
N GLN A 73 16.70 3.48 2.41
CA GLN A 73 16.04 3.82 3.68
C GLN A 73 14.66 3.20 3.78
N TRP A 74 13.95 3.03 2.65
CA TRP A 74 12.54 2.63 2.64
C TRP A 74 12.30 1.28 1.99
N SER A 75 13.30 0.72 1.31
CA SER A 75 13.12 -0.47 0.48
C SER A 75 12.66 -1.71 1.27
N LYS A 76 12.93 -1.75 2.55
CA LYS A 76 12.58 -2.91 3.39
C LYS A 76 11.16 -2.83 3.96
N ILE A 77 10.49 -1.68 3.84
CA ILE A 77 9.12 -1.55 4.32
C ILE A 77 8.20 -2.36 3.40
N PRO A 78 7.41 -3.31 3.93
CA PRO A 78 6.48 -4.06 3.07
C PRO A 78 5.45 -3.15 2.44
N VAL A 79 5.17 -3.39 1.16
CA VAL A 79 4.16 -2.64 0.40
C VAL A 79 3.11 -3.61 -0.09
N LEU A 80 1.86 -3.36 0.26
CA LEU A 80 0.70 -4.10 -0.23
C LEU A 80 -0.02 -3.20 -1.23
N LEU A 81 -0.04 -3.60 -2.49
CA LEU A 81 -0.71 -2.83 -3.54
C LEU A 81 -2.17 -3.27 -3.68
N LEU A 82 -3.05 -2.29 -3.81
CA LEU A 82 -4.47 -2.53 -4.08
C LEU A 82 -4.76 -2.21 -5.54
N THR A 83 -5.23 -3.18 -6.29
CA THR A 83 -5.44 -3.05 -7.73
C THR A 83 -6.89 -3.31 -8.11
N ALA A 84 -7.40 -2.63 -9.14
CA ALA A 84 -8.65 -3.05 -9.77
C ALA A 84 -8.36 -4.30 -10.61
N VAL A 85 -9.38 -5.11 -10.88
CA VAL A 85 -9.19 -6.34 -11.67
C VAL A 85 -8.49 -6.05 -12.99
N ALA A 86 -8.95 -5.02 -13.71
CA ALA A 86 -8.32 -4.62 -14.97
C ALA A 86 -6.87 -4.17 -14.77
N SER A 87 -6.60 -3.46 -13.68
CA SER A 87 -5.23 -3.02 -13.37
C SER A 87 -4.34 -4.20 -13.00
N HIS A 88 -4.92 -5.22 -12.36
CA HIS A 88 -4.17 -6.43 -12.01
C HIS A 88 -3.68 -7.14 -13.27
N VAL A 89 -4.54 -7.27 -14.27
CA VAL A 89 -4.15 -7.87 -15.56
C VAL A 89 -3.03 -7.05 -16.20
N ALA A 90 -3.17 -5.74 -16.19
CA ALA A 90 -2.14 -4.85 -16.72
C ALA A 90 -0.85 -4.93 -15.91
N THR A 91 -0.96 -5.09 -14.59
CA THR A 91 0.20 -5.24 -13.71
C THR A 91 0.98 -6.51 -14.04
N THR A 92 0.27 -7.62 -14.24
CA THR A 92 0.91 -8.89 -14.58
C THR A 92 1.69 -8.75 -15.89
N ARG A 93 1.07 -8.13 -16.88
CA ARG A 93 1.71 -7.87 -18.16
C ARG A 93 2.90 -6.94 -18.00
N TYR A 94 2.71 -5.89 -17.23
CA TYR A 94 3.75 -4.90 -16.97
C TYR A 94 4.96 -5.54 -16.31
N THR A 95 4.76 -6.31 -15.24
CA THR A 95 5.89 -6.95 -14.56
C THR A 95 6.59 -7.97 -15.43
N THR A 96 5.87 -8.67 -16.29
CA THR A 96 6.46 -9.63 -17.21
C THR A 96 7.32 -8.93 -18.26
N GLU A 97 6.80 -7.85 -18.84
CA GLU A 97 7.49 -7.15 -19.93
C GLU A 97 8.58 -6.22 -19.43
N MET A 98 8.36 -5.58 -18.30
CA MET A 98 9.27 -4.56 -17.77
C MET A 98 10.27 -5.13 -16.76
N GLY A 99 10.15 -6.39 -16.43
CA GLY A 99 11.09 -7.09 -15.54
C GLY A 99 11.17 -6.47 -14.15
N LEU A 100 10.39 -6.89 -13.23
CA LEU A 100 10.50 -6.50 -11.82
C LEU A 100 10.47 -4.99 -11.56
N GLU A 101 9.86 -4.23 -12.46
CA GLU A 101 9.68 -2.79 -12.24
C GLU A 101 8.83 -2.52 -11.02
N THR A 102 7.95 -3.46 -10.67
CA THR A 102 7.11 -3.38 -9.49
C THR A 102 7.61 -4.40 -8.47
N GLU A 103 8.02 -3.93 -7.33
CA GLU A 103 8.62 -4.78 -6.30
C GLU A 103 7.76 -4.84 -5.04
N ALA A 104 6.44 -4.77 -5.20
CA ALA A 104 5.52 -4.86 -4.08
C ALA A 104 5.63 -6.24 -3.42
N ASP A 105 5.39 -6.27 -2.13
CA ASP A 105 5.46 -7.51 -1.35
C ASP A 105 4.19 -8.35 -1.50
N ASP A 106 3.07 -7.73 -1.83
CA ASP A 106 1.80 -8.44 -2.03
C ASP A 106 0.84 -7.56 -2.83
N TYR A 107 -0.23 -8.18 -3.34
CA TYR A 107 -1.25 -7.52 -4.15
C TYR A 107 -2.63 -8.01 -3.70
N LEU A 108 -3.60 -7.11 -3.68
CA LEU A 108 -5.01 -7.47 -3.48
C LEU A 108 -5.85 -6.75 -4.52
N ASP A 109 -6.81 -7.46 -5.11
CA ASP A 109 -7.72 -6.88 -6.08
C ASP A 109 -8.89 -6.19 -5.40
N LYS A 110 -9.28 -5.03 -5.90
CA LYS A 110 -10.51 -4.36 -5.46
C LYS A 110 -11.72 -4.99 -6.16
N PRO A 111 -12.86 -5.06 -5.51
CA PRO A 111 -13.15 -4.58 -4.16
C PRO A 111 -12.52 -5.48 -3.09
N VAL A 112 -11.92 -4.87 -2.08
CA VAL A 112 -11.22 -5.61 -1.02
C VAL A 112 -12.11 -5.70 0.21
N GLU A 113 -12.31 -6.92 0.69
CA GLU A 113 -12.98 -7.13 1.98
C GLU A 113 -12.03 -6.67 3.08
N PRO A 114 -12.49 -5.84 4.03
CA PRO A 114 -11.60 -5.36 5.09
C PRO A 114 -10.94 -6.48 5.89
N ASP A 115 -11.65 -7.58 6.14
CA ASP A 115 -11.09 -8.71 6.87
C ASP A 115 -9.93 -9.36 6.12
N VAL A 116 -10.03 -9.46 4.80
CA VAL A 116 -8.97 -10.01 3.96
C VAL A 116 -7.75 -9.11 4.01
N LEU A 117 -7.97 -7.80 3.91
CA LEU A 117 -6.89 -6.82 3.98
C LEU A 117 -6.14 -6.92 5.30
N VAL A 118 -6.88 -6.99 6.40
CA VAL A 118 -6.28 -7.08 7.74
C VAL A 118 -5.43 -8.34 7.86
N LYS A 119 -5.90 -9.46 7.35
CA LYS A 119 -5.13 -10.71 7.38
C LYS A 119 -3.82 -10.60 6.59
N ARG A 120 -3.85 -9.95 5.42
CA ARG A 120 -2.64 -9.75 4.65
C ARG A 120 -1.66 -8.83 5.35
N VAL A 121 -2.18 -7.78 6.00
CA VAL A 121 -1.36 -6.89 6.81
C VAL A 121 -0.66 -7.68 7.91
N GLU A 122 -1.40 -8.49 8.64
CA GLU A 122 -0.84 -9.31 9.71
C GLU A 122 0.24 -10.25 9.20
N THR A 123 -0.01 -10.89 8.06
CA THR A 123 0.96 -11.79 7.44
C THR A 123 2.25 -11.07 7.07
N LEU A 124 2.13 -9.90 6.46
CA LEU A 124 3.30 -9.13 6.04
C LEU A 124 4.10 -8.61 7.22
N LEU A 125 3.42 -8.19 8.28
CA LEU A 125 4.09 -7.68 9.48
C LEU A 125 4.77 -8.79 10.29
N ALA A 126 4.33 -10.03 10.12
CA ALA A 126 4.92 -11.18 10.82
C ALA A 126 6.19 -11.71 10.16
N ARG A 127 6.51 -11.24 8.96
CA ARG A 127 7.68 -11.69 8.20
C ARG A 127 8.99 -11.22 8.80
#